data_a759d834c67a11a030f5f5e3c250d8ae
#
_entry.id   a759d834c67a11a030f5f5e3c250d8ae
#
_cell.length_a   1.000
_cell.length_b   1.000
_cell.length_c   1.000
_cell.angle_alpha   90.00
_cell.angle_beta   90.00
_cell.angle_gamma   90.00
#
_symmetry.space_group_name_H-M   'P 1'
#
loop_
_entity.id
_entity.type
_entity.pdbx_description
1 polymer ?
#
loop_
_entity_poly.entity_id
_entity_poly.type
_entity_poly.pdbx_seq_one_letter_code
_entity_poly.pdbx_strand_id
1 'polypeptide(L)'
;MYYVTKIDDEAYLGRILLNAKSQEAYFHQAKKMIDVAFGEDAVTFVTLNALYQTLGTSDTKETILLSKYARAYASAIAAKYPSATVENYNVPE
;
A
#
# COMPACT_ATOMS: atom_id res chain seq x y z
N MET A 1 -7.41 0.11 8.52
CA MET A 1 -7.09 0.49 7.14
C MET A 1 -5.61 0.27 6.85
N TYR A 2 -5.32 -0.12 5.64
CA TYR A 2 -3.96 -0.39 5.19
C TYR A 2 -3.64 0.42 3.94
N TYR A 3 -2.39 0.84 3.82
CA TYR A 3 -1.86 1.45 2.61
C TYR A 3 -0.71 0.58 2.11
N VAL A 4 -0.88 -0.01 0.92
CA VAL A 4 0.11 -0.90 0.33
C VAL A 4 1.12 -0.07 -0.44
N THR A 5 2.38 -0.09 0.02
CA THR A 5 3.44 0.73 -0.54
C THR A 5 4.05 0.12 -1.80
N LYS A 6 4.50 -1.12 -1.69
CA LYS A 6 5.18 -1.86 -2.78
C LYS A 6 4.99 -3.37 -2.53
N ILE A 7 5.51 -4.21 -3.41
CA ILE A 7 5.32 -5.66 -3.31
C ILE A 7 6.06 -6.24 -2.12
N ASP A 8 7.37 -6.04 -2.05
CA ASP A 8 8.18 -6.37 -0.87
C ASP A 8 9.51 -5.60 -0.93
N ASP A 9 10.26 -5.65 0.16
CA ASP A 9 11.51 -4.90 0.26
C ASP A 9 12.62 -5.51 -0.61
N GLU A 10 12.58 -6.83 -0.82
CA GLU A 10 13.61 -7.54 -1.58
C GLU A 10 13.37 -7.49 -3.09
N ALA A 11 12.09 -7.52 -3.52
CA ALA A 11 11.73 -7.56 -4.93
C ALA A 11 12.27 -6.36 -5.72
N TYR A 12 12.55 -5.27 -5.05
CA TYR A 12 12.97 -4.02 -5.68
C TYR A 12 14.42 -3.66 -5.39
N LEU A 13 15.21 -4.57 -4.85
CA LEU A 13 16.56 -4.24 -4.37
C LEU A 13 17.39 -3.53 -5.45
N GLY A 14 17.43 -4.06 -6.66
CA GLY A 14 18.18 -3.43 -7.76
C GLY A 14 17.58 -2.09 -8.20
N ARG A 15 16.26 -1.94 -8.14
CA ARG A 15 15.57 -0.71 -8.52
C ARG A 15 15.62 0.33 -7.42
N ILE A 16 15.63 -0.09 -6.18
CA ILE A 16 15.71 0.79 -5.03
C ILE A 16 16.96 1.65 -5.10
N LEU A 17 18.08 1.07 -5.53
CA LEU A 17 19.33 1.81 -5.68
C LEU A 17 19.21 2.98 -6.65
N LEU A 18 18.36 2.85 -7.68
CA LEU A 18 18.17 3.89 -8.70
C LEU A 18 17.09 4.90 -8.31
N ASN A 19 16.05 4.46 -7.59
CA ASN A 19 14.85 5.26 -7.36
C ASN A 19 14.53 5.49 -5.87
N ALA A 20 15.45 5.15 -4.96
CA ALA A 20 15.19 5.21 -3.52
C ALA A 20 14.68 6.57 -3.07
N LYS A 21 15.31 7.65 -3.51
CA LYS A 21 14.93 9.01 -3.12
C LYS A 21 13.53 9.37 -3.61
N SER A 22 13.20 8.97 -4.85
CA SER A 22 11.87 9.23 -5.42
C SER A 22 10.79 8.46 -4.67
N GLN A 23 11.07 7.20 -4.31
CA GLN A 23 10.13 6.40 -3.54
C GLN A 23 9.96 6.95 -2.12
N GLU A 24 11.04 7.34 -1.46
CA GLU A 24 10.96 7.95 -0.14
C GLU A 24 10.12 9.22 -0.16
N ALA A 25 10.36 10.10 -1.13
CA ALA A 25 9.61 11.34 -1.28
C ALA A 25 8.12 11.06 -1.52
N TYR A 26 7.83 10.08 -2.38
CA TYR A 26 6.46 9.67 -2.66
C TYR A 26 5.74 9.17 -1.41
N PHE A 27 6.35 8.25 -0.67
CA PHE A 27 5.72 7.69 0.52
C PHE A 27 5.65 8.70 1.68
N HIS A 28 6.61 9.60 1.77
CA HIS A 28 6.56 10.69 2.74
C HIS A 28 5.36 11.61 2.46
N GLN A 29 5.14 11.96 1.20
CA GLN A 29 3.99 12.76 0.78
C GLN A 29 2.68 12.00 1.03
N ALA A 30 2.65 10.69 0.71
CA ALA A 30 1.50 9.85 0.97
C ALA A 30 1.15 9.83 2.46
N LYS A 31 2.15 9.69 3.32
CA LYS A 31 1.95 9.70 4.77
C LYS A 31 1.31 11.00 5.24
N LYS A 32 1.80 12.15 4.77
CA LYS A 32 1.23 13.44 5.10
C LYS A 32 -0.22 13.56 4.66
N MET A 33 -0.52 13.16 3.44
CA MET A 33 -1.87 13.25 2.89
C MET A 33 -2.84 12.33 3.64
N ILE A 34 -2.40 11.11 3.93
CA ILE A 34 -3.22 10.12 4.62
C ILE A 34 -3.47 10.54 6.07
N ASP A 35 -2.47 11.07 6.75
CA ASP A 35 -2.64 11.56 8.12
C ASP A 35 -3.66 12.71 8.19
N VAL A 36 -3.67 13.58 7.20
CA VAL A 36 -4.65 14.67 7.12
C VAL A 36 -6.05 14.12 6.81
N ALA A 37 -6.15 13.17 5.88
CA ALA A 37 -7.45 12.67 5.41
C ALA A 37 -8.11 11.71 6.41
N PHE A 38 -7.34 10.86 7.08
CA PHE A 38 -7.87 9.77 7.91
C PHE A 38 -7.49 9.88 9.38
N GLY A 39 -6.54 10.71 9.72
CA GLY A 39 -6.03 10.86 11.07
C GLY A 39 -4.65 10.22 11.24
N GLU A 40 -3.86 10.76 12.16
CA GLU A 40 -2.53 10.25 12.45
C GLU A 40 -2.64 8.81 12.96
N ASP A 41 -1.82 7.93 12.39
CA ASP A 41 -1.76 6.51 12.72
C ASP A 41 -3.07 5.72 12.47
N ALA A 42 -4.02 6.29 11.75
CA ALA A 42 -5.26 5.59 11.39
C ALA A 42 -5.04 4.53 10.32
N VAL A 43 -4.02 4.69 9.48
CA VAL A 43 -3.73 3.81 8.36
C VAL A 43 -2.34 3.20 8.55
N THR A 44 -2.24 1.87 8.46
CA THR A 44 -0.98 1.14 8.59
C THR A 44 -0.33 1.00 7.23
N PHE A 45 0.92 1.44 7.09
CA PHE A 45 1.70 1.28 5.87
C PHE A 45 2.33 -0.11 5.84
N VAL A 46 2.06 -0.85 4.78
CA VAL A 46 2.56 -2.24 4.63
C VAL A 46 3.03 -2.50 3.21
N THR A 47 3.90 -3.49 3.04
CA THR A 47 4.15 -4.07 1.72
C THR A 47 3.03 -5.05 1.38
N LEU A 48 2.91 -5.45 0.11
CA LEU A 48 1.90 -6.42 -0.29
C LEU A 48 2.10 -7.76 0.43
N ASN A 49 3.34 -8.21 0.55
CA ASN A 49 3.64 -9.46 1.26
C ASN A 49 3.27 -9.36 2.74
N ALA A 50 3.55 -8.23 3.38
CA ALA A 50 3.17 -8.00 4.77
C ALA A 50 1.64 -7.97 4.94
N LEU A 51 0.93 -7.38 3.98
CA LEU A 51 -0.53 -7.37 3.98
C LEU A 51 -1.08 -8.80 3.97
N TYR A 52 -0.57 -9.65 3.06
CA TYR A 52 -1.01 -11.03 2.96
C TYR A 52 -0.68 -11.83 4.22
N GLN A 53 0.45 -11.60 4.83
CA GLN A 53 0.82 -12.24 6.10
C GLN A 53 -0.09 -11.81 7.25
N THR A 54 -0.43 -10.53 7.30
CA THR A 54 -1.28 -9.97 8.35
C THR A 54 -2.72 -10.44 8.22
N LEU A 55 -3.28 -10.40 7.02
CA LEU A 55 -4.68 -10.76 6.78
C LEU A 55 -4.87 -12.25 6.54
N GLY A 56 -3.84 -12.93 6.05
CA GLY A 56 -3.88 -14.37 5.77
C GLY A 56 -4.97 -14.72 4.77
N THR A 57 -5.79 -15.72 5.12
CA THR A 57 -6.93 -16.15 4.29
C THR A 57 -8.26 -15.68 4.88
N SER A 58 -8.22 -14.83 5.89
CA SER A 58 -9.43 -14.32 6.54
C SER A 58 -10.24 -13.45 5.59
N ASP A 59 -11.56 -13.57 5.67
CA ASP A 59 -12.44 -12.64 5.00
C ASP A 59 -12.42 -11.32 5.82
N THR A 60 -11.88 -10.28 5.24
CA THR A 60 -11.73 -8.99 5.90
C THR A 60 -12.61 -7.94 5.26
N LYS A 61 -13.09 -6.98 6.09
CA LYS A 61 -13.84 -5.82 5.63
C LYS A 61 -12.99 -4.56 5.67
N GLU A 62 -11.68 -4.71 5.80
CA GLU A 62 -10.77 -3.57 5.84
C GLU A 62 -10.76 -2.78 4.54
N THR A 63 -10.44 -1.50 4.64
CA THR A 63 -10.15 -0.68 3.48
C THR A 63 -8.67 -0.76 3.18
N ILE A 64 -8.34 -1.10 1.93
CA ILE A 64 -6.98 -1.28 1.45
C ILE A 64 -6.71 -0.24 0.38
N LEU A 65 -5.81 0.68 0.67
CA LEU A 65 -5.40 1.74 -0.25
C LEU A 65 -4.12 1.30 -0.96
N LEU A 66 -4.02 1.60 -2.24
CA LEU A 66 -2.88 1.16 -3.06
C LEU A 66 -2.09 2.36 -3.57
N SER A 67 -0.78 2.30 -3.43
CA SER A 67 0.13 3.24 -4.08
C SER A 67 0.22 2.93 -5.57
N LYS A 68 0.87 3.82 -6.33
CA LYS A 68 1.13 3.57 -7.75
C LYS A 68 1.98 2.33 -7.99
N TYR A 69 2.80 1.93 -7.02
CA TYR A 69 3.67 0.75 -7.13
C TYR A 69 2.91 -0.56 -6.89
N ALA A 70 1.74 -0.50 -6.27
CA ALA A 70 0.91 -1.67 -6.00
C ALA A 70 -0.36 -1.75 -6.87
N ARG A 71 -0.59 -0.74 -7.69
CA ARG A 71 -1.81 -0.60 -8.48
C ARG A 71 -2.10 -1.80 -9.37
N ALA A 72 -1.07 -2.42 -9.95
CA ALA A 72 -1.21 -3.57 -10.82
C ALA A 72 -1.81 -4.80 -10.11
N TYR A 73 -1.77 -4.82 -8.78
CA TYR A 73 -2.26 -5.95 -7.98
C TYR A 73 -3.66 -5.72 -7.41
N ALA A 74 -4.34 -4.64 -7.79
CA ALA A 74 -5.67 -4.32 -7.27
C ALA A 74 -6.66 -5.46 -7.49
N SER A 75 -6.70 -6.03 -8.69
CA SER A 75 -7.61 -7.15 -9.00
C SER A 75 -7.29 -8.40 -8.19
N ALA A 76 -6.00 -8.71 -8.02
CA ALA A 76 -5.57 -9.87 -7.25
C ALA A 76 -5.95 -9.71 -5.77
N ILE A 77 -5.76 -8.52 -5.21
CA ILE A 77 -6.12 -8.24 -3.82
C ILE A 77 -7.63 -8.32 -3.64
N ALA A 78 -8.41 -7.75 -4.56
CA ALA A 78 -9.87 -7.79 -4.50
C ALA A 78 -10.40 -9.23 -4.60
N ALA A 79 -9.76 -10.05 -5.43
CA ALA A 79 -10.14 -11.47 -5.55
C ALA A 79 -9.82 -12.25 -4.27
N LYS A 80 -8.70 -11.95 -3.61
CA LYS A 80 -8.29 -12.61 -2.38
C LYS A 80 -9.15 -12.20 -1.19
N TYR A 81 -9.58 -10.94 -1.16
CA TYR A 81 -10.36 -10.37 -0.05
C TYR A 81 -11.65 -9.74 -0.61
N PRO A 82 -12.64 -10.56 -0.97
CA PRO A 82 -13.85 -10.05 -1.65
C PRO A 82 -14.66 -9.06 -0.83
N SER A 83 -14.59 -9.13 0.50
CA SER A 83 -15.33 -8.22 1.38
C SER A 83 -14.57 -6.93 1.68
N ALA A 84 -13.29 -6.86 1.30
CA ALA A 84 -12.48 -5.65 1.51
C ALA A 84 -12.79 -4.59 0.45
N THR A 85 -12.60 -3.33 0.83
CA THR A 85 -12.66 -2.22 -0.11
C THR A 85 -11.25 -1.94 -0.60
N VAL A 86 -11.01 -2.08 -1.90
CA VAL A 86 -9.70 -1.88 -2.51
C VAL A 86 -9.75 -0.63 -3.40
N GLU A 87 -8.93 0.36 -3.08
CA GLU A 87 -8.93 1.64 -3.80
C GLU A 87 -7.51 2.08 -4.11
N ASN A 88 -7.33 2.67 -5.30
CA ASN A 88 -6.09 3.35 -5.64
C ASN A 88 -6.06 4.71 -4.95
N TYR A 89 -4.96 5.00 -4.26
CA TYR A 89 -4.78 6.29 -3.60
C TYR A 89 -3.71 7.08 -4.35
N ASN A 90 -4.15 8.12 -5.05
CA ASN A 90 -3.27 8.92 -5.89
C ASN A 90 -2.57 10.00 -5.07
N VAL A 91 -1.25 10.01 -5.15
CA VAL A 91 -0.42 11.01 -4.50
C VAL A 91 0.20 11.88 -5.59
N PRO A 92 0.00 13.20 -5.55
CA PRO A 92 0.66 14.10 -6.51
C PRO A 92 2.17 13.99 -6.43
N GLU A 93 2.82 14.03 -7.57
CA GLU A 93 4.28 14.00 -7.67
C GLU A 93 4.85 15.40 -7.92
#